data_120fc1dbc3f45c49feea38ec54c75878
#
_entry.id   120fc1dbc3f45c49feea38ec54c75878
#
_cell.length_a   1.000
_cell.length_b   1.000
_cell.length_c   1.000
_cell.angle_alpha   90.00
_cell.angle_beta   90.00
_cell.angle_gamma   90.00
#
_symmetry.space_group_name_H-M   'P 1'
#
loop_
_entity.id
_entity.type
_entity.pdbx_description
1 polymer ?
#
loop_
_entity_poly.entity_id
_entity_poly.type
_entity_poly.pdbx_seq_one_letter_code
_entity_poly.pdbx_strand_id
1 'polypeptide(L)'
;MADASDWDKIQPPAADQVLPYASLPEASDPSILNKLAVLKLNGGLGTTMGCTGPKSVIEVREGMTFLDLSVRQIEHLNGTFNVNVPFILMNSFNTDDDTARVIQKYANHNVEIMTFNQSRYPRINRDSLLPCPRSATSNKNLWLSLIHI
;
A
#
# COMPACT_ATOMS: atom_id res chain seq x y z
N MET A 1 21.71 21.79 -1.43
CA MET A 1 22.61 20.63 -1.54
C MET A 1 21.94 19.49 -0.78
N ALA A 2 21.69 18.37 -1.39
CA ALA A 2 21.25 17.20 -0.64
C ALA A 2 22.43 16.78 0.25
N ASP A 3 22.22 16.66 1.55
CA ASP A 3 23.21 16.09 2.44
C ASP A 3 23.58 14.72 1.92
N ALA A 4 24.86 14.53 1.64
CA ALA A 4 25.36 13.21 1.27
C ALA A 4 25.04 12.27 2.43
N SER A 5 24.39 11.15 2.13
CA SER A 5 24.15 10.10 3.12
C SER A 5 25.48 9.71 3.73
N ASP A 6 25.57 9.78 5.05
CA ASP A 6 26.78 9.39 5.78
C ASP A 6 26.81 7.86 5.88
N TRP A 7 27.36 7.24 4.85
CA TRP A 7 27.42 5.78 4.71
C TRP A 7 28.19 5.11 5.85
N ASP A 8 29.11 5.84 6.49
CA ASP A 8 29.92 5.33 7.59
C ASP A 8 29.10 5.13 8.87
N LYS A 9 27.93 5.77 8.97
CA LYS A 9 26.98 5.59 10.08
C LYS A 9 26.05 4.40 9.89
N ILE A 10 25.97 3.82 8.70
CA ILE A 10 25.14 2.66 8.43
C ILE A 10 25.90 1.42 8.93
N GLN A 11 25.37 0.80 9.96
CA GLN A 11 25.91 -0.44 10.52
C GLN A 11 24.97 -1.61 10.21
N PRO A 12 25.50 -2.80 9.94
CA PRO A 12 24.66 -3.98 9.85
C PRO A 12 23.94 -4.23 11.19
N PRO A 13 22.72 -4.78 11.19
CA PRO A 13 22.04 -5.13 12.44
C PRO A 13 22.88 -6.13 13.25
N ALA A 14 22.84 -6.02 14.55
CA ALA A 14 23.48 -6.99 15.43
C ALA A 14 22.86 -8.39 15.23
N ALA A 15 23.64 -9.44 15.46
CA ALA A 15 23.19 -10.80 15.18
C ALA A 15 21.94 -11.23 15.98
N ASP A 16 21.74 -10.65 17.16
CA ASP A 16 20.57 -10.86 18.03
C ASP A 16 19.32 -10.10 17.56
N GLN A 17 19.47 -9.15 16.66
CA GLN A 17 18.35 -8.38 16.06
C GLN A 17 17.77 -9.03 14.82
N VAL A 18 18.45 -10.05 14.27
CA VAL A 18 18.02 -10.75 13.05
C VAL A 18 17.75 -12.21 13.37
N LEU A 19 16.48 -12.58 13.40
CA LEU A 19 16.07 -13.96 13.56
C LEU A 19 15.99 -14.64 12.19
N PRO A 20 16.81 -15.68 11.90
CA PRO A 20 16.74 -16.39 10.63
C PRO A 20 15.36 -17.05 10.45
N TYR A 21 14.76 -16.90 9.26
CA TYR A 21 13.45 -17.49 8.97
C TYR A 21 13.40 -19.00 9.24
N ALA A 22 14.47 -19.72 8.89
CA ALA A 22 14.57 -21.16 9.11
C ALA A 22 14.59 -21.59 10.59
N SER A 23 14.86 -20.65 11.53
CA SER A 23 14.82 -20.91 12.97
C SER A 23 13.46 -20.68 13.61
N LEU A 24 12.48 -20.18 12.85
CA LEU A 24 11.13 -19.99 13.35
C LEU A 24 10.45 -21.35 13.57
N PRO A 25 9.72 -21.54 14.67
CA PRO A 25 8.96 -22.75 14.88
C PRO A 25 7.84 -22.85 13.84
N GLU A 26 7.52 -24.06 13.41
CA GLU A 26 6.34 -24.29 12.57
C GLU A 26 5.08 -23.88 13.34
N ALA A 27 4.20 -23.10 12.68
CA ALA A 27 2.93 -22.73 13.25
C ALA A 27 2.01 -23.97 13.31
N SER A 28 1.68 -24.41 14.52
CA SER A 28 0.86 -25.61 14.75
C SER A 28 -0.64 -25.34 14.75
N ASP A 29 -1.06 -24.08 14.92
CA ASP A 29 -2.48 -23.68 15.04
C ASP A 29 -2.86 -22.61 14.01
N PRO A 30 -3.55 -23.01 12.93
CA PRO A 30 -4.03 -22.06 11.92
C PRO A 30 -5.02 -21.03 12.47
N SER A 31 -5.67 -21.25 13.61
CA SER A 31 -6.64 -20.32 14.18
C SER A 31 -6.04 -18.95 14.52
N ILE A 32 -4.73 -18.87 14.67
CA ILE A 32 -4.02 -17.59 14.87
C ILE A 32 -4.23 -16.62 13.70
N LEU A 33 -4.50 -17.16 12.49
CA LEU A 33 -4.79 -16.36 11.30
C LEU A 33 -6.07 -15.52 11.44
N ASN A 34 -7.00 -15.90 12.33
CA ASN A 34 -8.16 -15.05 12.66
C ASN A 34 -7.81 -13.77 13.40
N LYS A 35 -6.56 -13.62 13.86
CA LYS A 35 -6.03 -12.40 14.46
C LYS A 35 -5.19 -11.57 13.45
N LEU A 36 -5.06 -12.06 12.21
CA LEU A 36 -4.29 -11.40 11.15
C LEU A 36 -5.20 -10.48 10.34
N ALA A 37 -4.71 -9.31 10.01
CA ALA A 37 -5.27 -8.44 8.97
C ALA A 37 -4.14 -8.06 8.01
N VAL A 38 -4.42 -8.03 6.71
CA VAL A 38 -3.47 -7.60 5.70
C VAL A 38 -3.76 -6.16 5.30
N LEU A 39 -2.84 -5.26 5.62
CA LEU A 39 -2.90 -3.85 5.20
C LEU A 39 -1.99 -3.61 4.00
N LYS A 40 -2.55 -3.12 2.91
CA LYS A 40 -1.81 -2.70 1.72
C LYS A 40 -1.88 -1.21 1.52
N LEU A 41 -0.71 -0.59 1.37
CA LEU A 41 -0.60 0.82 0.99
C LEU A 41 -1.01 0.98 -0.47
N ASN A 42 -2.09 1.70 -0.71
CA ASN A 42 -2.73 1.85 -2.02
C ASN A 42 -2.89 3.31 -2.46
N GLY A 43 -2.18 4.24 -1.81
CA GLY A 43 -2.29 5.67 -2.09
C GLY A 43 -1.42 6.19 -3.25
N GLY A 44 -0.52 5.36 -3.78
CA GLY A 44 0.42 5.76 -4.82
C GLY A 44 -0.15 5.65 -6.23
N LEU A 45 0.05 6.71 -7.02
CA LEU A 45 -0.18 6.69 -8.47
C LEU A 45 1.04 6.11 -9.19
N GLY A 46 0.82 5.44 -10.30
CA GLY A 46 1.88 4.90 -11.15
C GLY A 46 2.56 5.92 -12.06
N THR A 47 2.62 7.20 -11.69
CA THR A 47 3.09 8.29 -12.57
C THR A 47 4.52 8.11 -13.06
N THR A 48 5.42 7.59 -12.22
CA THR A 48 6.81 7.28 -12.61
C THR A 48 6.91 6.12 -13.60
N MET A 49 5.84 5.33 -13.72
CA MET A 49 5.72 4.21 -14.66
C MET A 49 4.82 4.56 -15.85
N GLY A 50 4.47 5.85 -16.02
CA GLY A 50 3.60 6.32 -17.09
C GLY A 50 2.11 5.98 -16.90
N CYS A 51 1.70 5.50 -15.73
CA CYS A 51 0.33 5.13 -15.45
C CYS A 51 -0.49 6.31 -14.91
N THR A 52 -1.78 6.32 -15.20
CA THR A 52 -2.72 7.37 -14.78
C THR A 52 -3.54 7.00 -13.54
N GLY A 53 -3.44 5.77 -13.06
CA GLY A 53 -4.21 5.23 -11.94
C GLY A 53 -3.36 4.66 -10.81
N PRO A 54 -4.00 4.01 -9.82
CA PRO A 54 -3.30 3.40 -8.70
C PRO A 54 -2.28 2.35 -9.15
N LYS A 55 -1.09 2.33 -8.53
CA LYS A 55 -0.06 1.32 -8.86
C LYS A 55 -0.54 -0.12 -8.69
N SER A 56 -1.45 -0.36 -7.77
CA SER A 56 -1.98 -1.70 -7.49
C SER A 56 -2.81 -2.29 -8.64
N VAL A 57 -3.32 -1.46 -9.55
CA VAL A 57 -4.10 -1.91 -10.72
C VAL A 57 -3.27 -2.06 -12.00
N ILE A 58 -1.95 -1.93 -11.89
CA ILE A 58 -1.05 -2.23 -13.00
C ILE A 58 -1.07 -3.74 -13.25
N GLU A 59 -1.28 -4.12 -14.52
CA GLU A 59 -1.19 -5.50 -14.95
C GLU A 59 0.26 -6.00 -14.82
N VAL A 60 0.41 -7.18 -14.25
CA VAL A 60 1.72 -7.80 -14.01
C VAL A 60 1.91 -9.03 -14.87
N ARG A 61 0.89 -9.91 -14.90
CA ARG A 61 0.98 -11.18 -15.58
C ARG A 61 -0.43 -11.70 -15.93
N GLU A 62 -0.59 -12.16 -17.18
CA GLU A 62 -1.81 -12.88 -17.62
C GLU A 62 -3.12 -12.12 -17.34
N GLY A 63 -3.12 -10.81 -17.58
CA GLY A 63 -4.27 -9.95 -17.30
C GLY A 63 -4.52 -9.67 -15.83
N MET A 64 -3.65 -10.14 -14.92
CA MET A 64 -3.78 -9.92 -13.49
C MET A 64 -3.00 -8.70 -13.03
N THR A 65 -3.62 -7.90 -12.19
CA THR A 65 -3.00 -6.77 -11.52
C THR A 65 -2.33 -7.18 -10.20
N PHE A 66 -1.49 -6.31 -9.64
CA PHE A 66 -0.97 -6.51 -8.28
C PHE A 66 -2.09 -6.69 -7.25
N LEU A 67 -3.21 -6.02 -7.45
CA LEU A 67 -4.36 -6.15 -6.55
C LEU A 67 -5.01 -7.53 -6.69
N ASP A 68 -5.18 -8.03 -7.92
CA ASP A 68 -5.69 -9.38 -8.17
C ASP A 68 -4.85 -10.45 -7.48
N LEU A 69 -3.53 -10.34 -7.61
CA LEU A 69 -2.61 -11.28 -6.96
C LEU A 69 -2.74 -11.25 -5.45
N SER A 70 -2.85 -10.06 -4.85
CA SER A 70 -3.03 -9.92 -3.40
C SER A 70 -4.35 -10.55 -2.93
N VAL A 71 -5.45 -10.28 -3.63
CA VAL A 71 -6.77 -10.85 -3.31
C VAL A 71 -6.73 -12.38 -3.41
N ARG A 72 -6.16 -12.93 -4.48
CA ARG A 72 -6.04 -14.39 -4.66
C ARG A 72 -5.19 -15.06 -3.56
N GLN A 73 -4.13 -14.41 -3.10
CA GLN A 73 -3.32 -14.94 -2.00
C GLN A 73 -4.12 -15.03 -0.69
N ILE A 74 -4.89 -13.98 -0.37
CA ILE A 74 -5.70 -13.95 0.85
C ILE A 74 -6.87 -14.92 0.72
N GLU A 75 -7.53 -14.98 -0.43
CA GLU A 75 -8.61 -15.93 -0.70
C GLU A 75 -8.13 -17.38 -0.56
N HIS A 76 -6.96 -17.70 -1.09
CA HIS A 76 -6.35 -19.02 -0.93
C HIS A 76 -6.07 -19.32 0.54
N LEU A 77 -5.54 -18.37 1.29
CA LEU A 77 -5.28 -18.51 2.72
C LEU A 77 -6.59 -18.77 3.48
N ASN A 78 -7.61 -17.96 3.23
CA ASN A 78 -8.92 -18.09 3.87
C ASN A 78 -9.58 -19.44 3.56
N GLY A 79 -9.50 -19.89 2.29
CA GLY A 79 -10.05 -21.17 1.88
C GLY A 79 -9.28 -22.37 2.44
N THR A 80 -7.94 -22.30 2.46
CA THR A 80 -7.10 -23.42 2.91
C THR A 80 -7.23 -23.67 4.41
N PHE A 81 -7.29 -22.62 5.20
CA PHE A 81 -7.30 -22.71 6.66
C PHE A 81 -8.68 -22.48 7.29
N ASN A 82 -9.70 -22.23 6.47
CA ASN A 82 -11.06 -21.90 6.92
C ASN A 82 -11.06 -20.75 7.94
N VAL A 83 -10.40 -19.65 7.59
CA VAL A 83 -10.25 -18.43 8.37
C VAL A 83 -10.81 -17.22 7.62
N ASN A 84 -10.95 -16.08 8.28
CA ASN A 84 -11.36 -14.82 7.67
C ASN A 84 -10.29 -13.75 7.93
N VAL A 85 -9.28 -13.70 7.06
CA VAL A 85 -8.26 -12.65 7.07
C VAL A 85 -8.76 -11.48 6.22
N PRO A 86 -9.06 -10.32 6.81
CA PRO A 86 -9.51 -9.16 6.07
C PRO A 86 -8.36 -8.49 5.29
N PHE A 87 -8.71 -7.89 4.16
CA PHE A 87 -7.79 -7.11 3.33
C PHE A 87 -8.12 -5.63 3.42
N ILE A 88 -7.22 -4.84 3.93
CA ILE A 88 -7.41 -3.41 4.18
C ILE A 88 -6.57 -2.60 3.19
N LEU A 89 -7.20 -1.70 2.45
CA LEU A 89 -6.52 -0.82 1.50
C LEU A 89 -6.46 0.60 2.06
N MET A 90 -5.25 1.10 2.28
CA MET A 90 -5.04 2.51 2.60
C MET A 90 -4.93 3.32 1.31
N ASN A 91 -6.01 3.98 0.93
CA ASN A 91 -6.08 4.83 -0.25
C ASN A 91 -5.53 6.24 0.02
N SER A 92 -5.42 7.03 -1.03
CA SER A 92 -5.25 8.47 -0.98
C SER A 92 -6.39 9.14 -1.74
N PHE A 93 -6.52 10.45 -1.58
CA PHE A 93 -7.46 11.27 -2.34
C PHE A 93 -7.29 11.14 -3.87
N ASN A 94 -6.17 10.59 -4.34
CA ASN A 94 -5.91 10.35 -5.76
C ASN A 94 -6.33 8.94 -6.23
N THR A 95 -6.50 7.99 -5.33
CA THR A 95 -6.69 6.57 -5.67
C THR A 95 -8.02 6.01 -5.18
N ASP A 96 -8.74 6.74 -4.34
CA ASP A 96 -9.94 6.25 -3.66
C ASP A 96 -11.06 5.92 -4.64
N ASP A 97 -11.43 6.85 -5.52
CA ASP A 97 -12.51 6.65 -6.50
C ASP A 97 -12.21 5.50 -7.48
N ASP A 98 -10.96 5.39 -7.93
CA ASP A 98 -10.56 4.31 -8.82
C ASP A 98 -10.56 2.97 -8.09
N THR A 99 -10.08 2.95 -6.85
CA THR A 99 -10.09 1.75 -6.01
C THR A 99 -11.52 1.29 -5.73
N ALA A 100 -12.42 2.20 -5.37
CA ALA A 100 -13.83 1.87 -5.12
C ALA A 100 -14.51 1.19 -6.33
N ARG A 101 -14.15 1.60 -7.54
CA ARG A 101 -14.62 0.93 -8.78
C ARG A 101 -14.00 -0.43 -8.98
N VAL A 102 -12.69 -0.55 -8.79
CA VAL A 102 -11.96 -1.78 -9.06
C VAL A 102 -12.32 -2.90 -8.08
N ILE A 103 -12.52 -2.59 -6.79
CA ILE A 103 -12.83 -3.61 -5.78
C ILE A 103 -14.18 -4.29 -5.98
N GLN A 104 -15.09 -3.69 -6.77
CA GLN A 104 -16.40 -4.29 -7.06
C GLN A 104 -16.27 -5.67 -7.74
N LYS A 105 -15.21 -5.89 -8.51
CA LYS A 105 -14.97 -7.19 -9.17
C LYS A 105 -14.73 -8.33 -8.17
N TYR A 106 -14.37 -8.01 -6.93
CA TYR A 106 -14.10 -9.00 -5.88
C TYR A 106 -15.30 -9.29 -4.97
N ALA A 107 -16.48 -8.74 -5.25
CA ALA A 107 -17.65 -8.88 -4.40
C ALA A 107 -18.07 -10.35 -4.11
N ASN A 108 -17.71 -11.28 -5.00
CA ASN A 108 -18.00 -12.71 -4.85
C ASN A 108 -16.77 -13.53 -4.40
N HIS A 109 -15.68 -12.90 -4.02
CA HIS A 109 -14.50 -13.57 -3.51
C HIS A 109 -14.59 -13.77 -1.99
N ASN A 110 -13.96 -14.82 -1.48
CA ASN A 110 -13.90 -15.10 -0.04
C ASN A 110 -12.86 -14.24 0.66
N VAL A 111 -12.97 -12.92 0.50
CA VAL A 111 -12.09 -11.92 1.12
C VAL A 111 -12.90 -10.69 1.48
N GLU A 112 -12.90 -10.32 2.75
CA GLU A 112 -13.46 -9.05 3.19
C GLU A 112 -12.49 -7.92 2.86
N ILE A 113 -12.92 -6.97 1.99
CA ILE A 113 -12.09 -5.84 1.58
C ILE A 113 -12.63 -4.57 2.22
N MET A 114 -11.79 -3.92 3.02
CA MET A 114 -12.06 -2.63 3.64
C MET A 114 -11.16 -1.55 3.06
N THR A 115 -11.63 -0.32 3.01
CA THR A 115 -10.85 0.82 2.54
C THR A 115 -10.90 1.97 3.53
N PHE A 116 -9.81 2.74 3.59
CA PHE A 116 -9.80 4.03 4.28
C PHE A 116 -8.82 4.97 3.58
N ASN A 117 -9.04 6.27 3.76
CA ASN A 117 -8.19 7.29 3.20
C ASN A 117 -7.14 7.77 4.20
N GLN A 118 -5.88 7.84 3.75
CA GLN A 118 -4.84 8.53 4.48
C GLN A 118 -5.09 10.05 4.49
N SER A 119 -4.52 10.73 5.48
CA SER A 119 -4.57 12.18 5.56
C SER A 119 -3.86 12.85 4.39
N ARG A 120 -4.29 14.07 4.06
CA ARG A 120 -3.67 14.92 3.04
C ARG A 120 -3.19 16.21 3.67
N TYR A 121 -2.07 16.70 3.18
CA TYR A 121 -1.45 17.93 3.67
C TYR A 121 -1.20 18.88 2.51
N PRO A 122 -1.35 20.21 2.68
CA PRO A 122 -1.05 21.16 1.63
C PRO A 122 0.46 21.19 1.35
N ARG A 123 0.82 21.33 0.08
CA ARG A 123 2.20 21.65 -0.28
C ARG A 123 2.51 23.07 0.09
N ILE A 124 3.69 23.30 0.64
CA ILE A 124 4.22 24.61 0.91
C ILE A 124 5.35 24.94 -0.08
N ASN A 125 5.42 26.20 -0.48
CA ASN A 125 6.52 26.69 -1.29
C ASN A 125 7.78 26.78 -0.40
N ARG A 126 8.91 26.30 -0.90
CA ARG A 126 10.17 26.23 -0.15
C ARG A 126 10.70 27.60 0.27
N ASP A 127 10.55 28.59 -0.59
CA ASP A 127 11.14 29.92 -0.37
C ASP A 127 10.24 30.81 0.48
N SER A 128 8.93 30.80 0.19
CA SER A 128 7.97 31.67 0.88
C SER A 128 7.35 31.02 2.13
N LEU A 129 7.49 29.71 2.30
CA LEU A 129 6.83 28.89 3.35
C LEU A 129 5.30 29.00 3.36
N LEU A 130 4.70 29.55 2.32
CA LEU A 130 3.26 29.67 2.16
C LEU A 130 2.70 28.44 1.42
N PRO A 131 1.40 28.12 1.63
CA PRO A 131 0.73 27.10 0.83
C PRO A 131 0.85 27.40 -0.65
N CYS A 132 1.08 26.38 -1.47
CA CYS A 132 1.10 26.54 -2.92
C CYS A 132 -0.27 27.05 -3.41
N PRO A 133 -0.30 28.05 -4.33
CA PRO A 133 -1.52 28.62 -4.84
C PRO A 133 -2.31 27.55 -5.63
N ARG A 134 -3.64 27.64 -5.61
CA ARG A 134 -4.50 26.80 -6.44
C ARG A 134 -4.19 27.05 -7.92
N SER A 135 -3.90 26.00 -8.64
CA SER A 135 -3.76 26.07 -10.09
C SER A 135 -5.15 25.95 -10.72
N ALA A 136 -5.44 26.80 -11.72
CA ALA A 136 -6.67 26.71 -12.49
C ALA A 136 -6.79 25.41 -13.30
N THR A 137 -5.65 24.74 -13.55
CA THR A 137 -5.57 23.57 -14.44
C THR A 137 -5.38 22.23 -13.74
N SER A 138 -4.96 22.19 -12.49
CA SER A 138 -4.78 20.92 -11.76
C SER A 138 -4.76 21.12 -10.24
N ASN A 139 -5.72 20.54 -9.56
CA ASN A 139 -5.73 20.44 -8.09
C ASN A 139 -4.84 19.30 -7.57
N LYS A 140 -4.37 18.39 -8.43
CA LYS A 140 -3.64 17.18 -8.04
C LYS A 140 -2.28 17.48 -7.40
N ASN A 141 -1.66 18.60 -7.72
CA ASN A 141 -0.32 18.97 -7.23
C ASN A 141 -0.31 19.84 -5.97
N LEU A 142 -1.47 20.14 -5.40
CA LEU A 142 -1.58 21.01 -4.22
C LEU A 142 -1.43 20.27 -2.90
N TRP A 143 -1.61 18.97 -2.91
CA TRP A 143 -1.67 18.13 -1.73
C TRP A 143 -0.62 17.04 -1.75
N LEU A 144 -0.11 16.73 -0.58
CA LEU A 144 0.74 15.58 -0.32
C LEU A 144 -0.04 14.55 0.51
N SER A 145 0.14 13.30 0.19
CA SER A 145 -0.25 12.18 1.05
C SER A 145 0.98 11.64 1.78
N LEU A 146 0.77 10.86 2.84
CA LEU A 146 1.85 10.27 3.65
C LEU A 146 2.88 9.46 2.84
N ILE A 147 2.49 8.93 1.70
CA ILE A 147 3.41 8.16 0.82
C ILE A 147 4.41 9.04 0.07
N HIS A 148 4.25 10.37 0.13
CA HIS A 148 5.11 11.31 -0.57
C HIS A 148 6.03 12.11 0.37
N ILE A 149 6.15 11.70 1.61
CA ILE A 149 7.08 12.29 2.58
C ILE A 149 8.42 11.56 2.51
#